data_5bd7dff39ce5702885b39362b3fc7e4f
#
_entry.id   5bd7dff39ce5702885b39362b3fc7e4f
#
_cell.length_a   1.000
_cell.length_b   1.000
_cell.length_c   1.000
_cell.angle_alpha   90.00
_cell.angle_beta   90.00
_cell.angle_gamma   90.00
#
_symmetry.space_group_name_H-M   'P 1'
#
loop_
_entity.id
_entity.type
_entity.pdbx_description
1 polymer ?
#
loop_
_entity_poly.entity_id
_entity_poly.type
_entity_poly.pdbx_seq_one_letter_code
_entity_poly.pdbx_strand_id
1 'polypeptide(L)'
;MSAAVVFILFVICLVIAIPVSISLGIVAVLPGAFDSSFTASASYVIRSMLGGIDSFPLLAVPMFVLAGIVMAHGKISQKLFDVFVYFIGKRTAGIPCAVIITCLFYGAISGSATATVAAVGSMTIPLLMELGYKKDFSTAIVAVAGGLGVIIPPSIPFIMYAMATGESVSDLFLAGITPGLLIGALLMFYAYYHCKRYGEDKEKINAKVSELRSKGLFSILKDSIWALLSPVIVLGCIYAGIASPTEAAVISVFYALFVSLFIYKSIKVKEIWGIMVEAMKTYAPILFILAASTAFSRVLTLMQVPQTVSAWILAHFTNEIVLLIVINVFLLIVGMVMDTTPAILILSPILLPIVQSIGMNPIHFGVVMIVNLAIGFVTPPIGVNLFVASSLTDVPVMRIAKKAAPMIGYFLLALLLLTFIPAISLCLL
;
A
#
# COMPACT_ATOMS: atom_id res chain seq x y z
N MET A 1 -24.16 10.27 24.41
CA MET A 1 -23.90 8.89 23.92
C MET A 1 -22.46 8.51 24.24
N SER A 2 -22.19 7.29 24.74
CA SER A 2 -20.81 6.89 25.07
C SER A 2 -20.00 6.49 23.82
N ALA A 3 -18.66 6.66 23.87
CA ALA A 3 -17.75 6.25 22.79
C ALA A 3 -17.88 4.76 22.44
N ALA A 4 -18.09 3.91 23.45
CA ALA A 4 -18.28 2.48 23.24
C ALA A 4 -19.50 2.17 22.35
N VAL A 5 -20.61 2.88 22.54
CA VAL A 5 -21.82 2.73 21.70
C VAL A 5 -21.52 3.15 20.25
N VAL A 6 -20.76 4.21 20.04
CA VAL A 6 -20.34 4.69 18.71
C VAL A 6 -19.53 3.60 17.96
N PHE A 7 -18.55 2.99 18.65
CA PHE A 7 -17.75 1.90 18.06
C PHE A 7 -18.57 0.63 17.82
N ILE A 8 -19.45 0.26 18.76
CA ILE A 8 -20.34 -0.91 18.58
C ILE A 8 -21.24 -0.70 17.36
N LEU A 9 -21.85 0.46 17.20
CA LEU A 9 -22.68 0.78 16.04
C LEU A 9 -21.88 0.76 14.74
N PHE A 10 -20.64 1.28 14.76
CA PHE A 10 -19.75 1.19 13.61
C PHE A 10 -19.49 -0.27 13.21
N VAL A 11 -19.15 -1.13 14.17
CA VAL A 11 -18.92 -2.57 13.92
C VAL A 11 -20.21 -3.25 13.41
N ILE A 12 -21.37 -2.91 13.98
CA ILE A 12 -22.67 -3.43 13.50
C ILE A 12 -22.89 -3.04 12.05
N CYS A 13 -22.65 -1.77 11.67
CA CYS A 13 -22.76 -1.32 10.28
C CYS A 13 -21.86 -2.12 9.34
N LEU A 14 -20.63 -2.43 9.76
CA LEU A 14 -19.70 -3.25 8.98
C LEU A 14 -20.19 -4.70 8.84
N VAL A 15 -20.70 -5.30 9.91
CA VAL A 15 -21.24 -6.68 9.90
C VAL A 15 -22.46 -6.82 8.97
N ILE A 16 -23.30 -5.79 8.89
CA ILE A 16 -24.45 -5.74 7.96
C ILE A 16 -24.01 -5.35 6.52
N ALA A 17 -22.69 -5.29 6.26
CA ALA A 17 -22.11 -4.96 4.96
C ALA A 17 -22.46 -3.54 4.43
N ILE A 18 -22.71 -2.58 5.31
CA ILE A 18 -22.78 -1.16 4.91
C ILE A 18 -21.38 -0.68 4.53
N PRO A 19 -21.21 0.01 3.39
CA PRO A 19 -19.90 0.55 2.99
C PRO A 19 -19.25 1.39 4.10
N VAL A 20 -17.95 1.21 4.32
CA VAL A 20 -17.19 1.85 5.41
C VAL A 20 -17.39 3.36 5.47
N SER A 21 -17.37 4.04 4.32
CA SER A 21 -17.57 5.49 4.22
C SER A 21 -18.95 5.94 4.71
N ILE A 22 -20.00 5.19 4.36
CA ILE A 22 -21.37 5.46 4.80
C ILE A 22 -21.50 5.18 6.30
N SER A 23 -20.95 4.06 6.76
CA SER A 23 -20.94 3.69 8.19
C SER A 23 -20.29 4.78 9.05
N LEU A 24 -19.13 5.30 8.63
CA LEU A 24 -18.43 6.38 9.32
C LEU A 24 -19.25 7.68 9.35
N GLY A 25 -19.87 8.02 8.22
CA GLY A 25 -20.75 9.23 8.14
C GLY A 25 -21.96 9.12 9.06
N ILE A 26 -22.66 7.99 9.03
CA ILE A 26 -23.83 7.73 9.88
C ILE A 26 -23.42 7.83 11.35
N VAL A 27 -22.39 7.08 11.74
CA VAL A 27 -21.97 6.98 13.15
C VAL A 27 -21.40 8.32 13.66
N ALA A 28 -20.79 9.14 12.79
CA ALA A 28 -20.32 10.48 13.15
C ALA A 28 -21.46 11.45 13.50
N VAL A 29 -22.65 11.29 12.89
CA VAL A 29 -23.82 12.18 13.14
C VAL A 29 -24.57 11.77 14.39
N LEU A 30 -24.56 10.51 14.79
CA LEU A 30 -25.40 9.99 15.87
C LEU A 30 -25.20 10.70 17.23
N PRO A 31 -23.98 11.02 17.71
CA PRO A 31 -23.80 11.69 18.99
C PRO A 31 -24.57 13.02 19.09
N GLY A 32 -24.51 13.85 18.03
CA GLY A 32 -25.23 15.10 17.96
C GLY A 32 -26.73 14.96 17.69
N ALA A 33 -27.17 13.85 17.10
CA ALA A 33 -28.59 13.58 16.87
C ALA A 33 -29.32 13.12 18.15
N PHE A 34 -28.62 12.39 19.03
CA PHE A 34 -29.19 11.92 20.31
C PHE A 34 -28.99 12.88 21.47
N ASP A 35 -28.06 13.83 21.36
CA ASP A 35 -27.74 14.79 22.42
C ASP A 35 -27.57 16.18 21.79
N SER A 36 -28.60 17.00 21.89
CA SER A 36 -28.63 18.36 21.35
C SER A 36 -27.63 19.31 22.02
N SER A 37 -27.09 18.94 23.19
CA SER A 37 -26.03 19.68 23.88
C SER A 37 -24.63 19.34 23.34
N PHE A 38 -24.49 18.27 22.58
CA PHE A 38 -23.22 17.87 21.96
C PHE A 38 -22.88 18.75 20.79
N THR A 39 -21.67 19.29 20.78
CA THR A 39 -21.23 20.31 19.80
C THR A 39 -21.15 19.80 18.36
N ALA A 40 -21.05 18.50 18.13
CA ALA A 40 -20.99 17.91 16.80
C ALA A 40 -22.38 17.70 16.17
N SER A 41 -23.03 18.78 15.77
CA SER A 41 -24.26 18.73 14.98
C SER A 41 -24.02 18.13 13.57
N ALA A 42 -25.09 17.75 12.86
CA ALA A 42 -24.98 17.27 11.48
C ALA A 42 -24.25 18.28 10.56
N SER A 43 -24.49 19.59 10.76
CA SER A 43 -23.78 20.63 10.03
C SER A 43 -22.27 20.67 10.34
N TYR A 44 -21.88 20.40 11.57
CA TYR A 44 -20.48 20.27 11.97
C TYR A 44 -19.83 19.06 11.25
N VAL A 45 -20.51 17.94 11.22
CA VAL A 45 -20.03 16.72 10.54
C VAL A 45 -19.82 16.99 9.05
N ILE A 46 -20.80 17.60 8.36
CA ILE A 46 -20.69 17.94 6.93
C ILE A 46 -19.53 18.92 6.68
N ARG A 47 -19.39 19.97 7.49
CA ARG A 47 -18.26 20.91 7.38
C ARG A 47 -16.92 20.20 7.62
N SER A 48 -16.86 19.26 8.54
CA SER A 48 -15.67 18.46 8.82
C SER A 48 -15.33 17.53 7.65
N MET A 49 -16.33 16.96 6.97
CA MET A 49 -16.13 16.18 5.76
C MET A 49 -15.54 17.05 4.65
N LEU A 50 -16.11 18.22 4.38
CA LEU A 50 -15.62 19.13 3.36
C LEU A 50 -14.19 19.62 3.68
N GLY A 51 -13.95 20.07 4.91
CA GLY A 51 -12.62 20.51 5.33
C GLY A 51 -11.56 19.39 5.36
N GLY A 52 -11.98 18.12 5.46
CA GLY A 52 -11.08 16.98 5.40
C GLY A 52 -10.53 16.69 4.01
N ILE A 53 -11.26 17.08 2.97
CA ILE A 53 -10.83 16.90 1.57
C ILE A 53 -10.26 18.19 0.95
N ASP A 54 -10.38 19.31 1.62
CA ASP A 54 -9.82 20.60 1.18
C ASP A 54 -8.38 20.75 1.71
N SER A 55 -7.45 20.00 1.12
CA SER A 55 -6.06 19.99 1.51
C SER A 55 -5.14 19.79 0.31
N PHE A 56 -4.09 20.65 0.20
CA PHE A 56 -3.15 20.59 -0.91
C PHE A 56 -2.40 19.24 -1.03
N PRO A 57 -1.91 18.60 0.06
CA PRO A 57 -1.27 17.30 -0.03
C PRO A 57 -2.18 16.21 -0.58
N LEU A 58 -3.50 16.33 -0.40
CA LEU A 58 -4.46 15.35 -0.88
C LEU A 58 -4.50 15.27 -2.42
N LEU A 59 -4.20 16.36 -3.12
CA LEU A 59 -4.14 16.37 -4.59
C LEU A 59 -3.09 15.40 -5.15
N ALA A 60 -2.09 15.02 -4.36
CA ALA A 60 -1.12 14.01 -4.77
C ALA A 60 -1.77 12.64 -5.02
N VAL A 61 -2.82 12.28 -4.27
CA VAL A 61 -3.47 10.96 -4.37
C VAL A 61 -4.09 10.71 -5.75
N PRO A 62 -5.03 11.55 -6.26
CA PRO A 62 -5.57 11.36 -7.60
C PRO A 62 -4.50 11.40 -8.69
N MET A 63 -3.44 12.20 -8.52
CA MET A 63 -2.36 12.28 -9.50
C MET A 63 -1.52 11.00 -9.51
N PHE A 64 -1.12 10.45 -8.36
CA PHE A 64 -0.40 9.17 -8.33
C PHE A 64 -1.27 8.01 -8.83
N VAL A 65 -2.56 7.97 -8.48
CA VAL A 65 -3.50 6.97 -9.02
C VAL A 65 -3.55 7.07 -10.55
N LEU A 66 -3.72 8.27 -11.10
CA LEU A 66 -3.76 8.48 -12.55
C LEU A 66 -2.43 8.07 -13.20
N ALA A 67 -1.30 8.49 -12.65
CA ALA A 67 0.03 8.10 -13.15
C ALA A 67 0.19 6.57 -13.16
N GLY A 68 -0.19 5.89 -12.08
CA GLY A 68 -0.13 4.43 -11.97
C GLY A 68 -0.98 3.72 -13.02
N ILE A 69 -2.20 4.19 -13.27
CA ILE A 69 -3.10 3.61 -14.29
C ILE A 69 -2.56 3.86 -15.71
N VAL A 70 -2.10 5.09 -16.00
CA VAL A 70 -1.44 5.40 -17.29
C VAL A 70 -0.24 4.46 -17.53
N MET A 71 0.57 4.23 -16.50
CA MET A 71 1.74 3.35 -16.60
C MET A 71 1.37 1.87 -16.75
N ALA A 72 0.25 1.44 -16.14
CA ALA A 72 -0.28 0.09 -16.32
C ALA A 72 -0.68 -0.16 -17.80
N HIS A 73 -1.49 0.74 -18.37
CA HIS A 73 -1.85 0.71 -19.78
C HIS A 73 -0.62 0.91 -20.69
N GLY A 74 0.38 1.66 -20.22
CA GLY A 74 1.65 1.93 -20.87
C GLY A 74 2.60 0.72 -21.00
N LYS A 75 2.24 -0.44 -20.44
CA LYS A 75 3.09 -1.66 -20.39
C LYS A 75 4.44 -1.44 -19.71
N ILE A 76 4.53 -0.45 -18.82
CA ILE A 76 5.77 -0.10 -18.12
C ILE A 76 6.20 -1.23 -17.17
N SER A 77 5.26 -1.89 -16.50
CA SER A 77 5.53 -3.05 -15.64
C SER A 77 6.25 -4.19 -16.39
N GLN A 78 5.88 -4.44 -17.64
CA GLN A 78 6.54 -5.46 -18.47
C GLN A 78 8.00 -5.10 -18.78
N LYS A 79 8.26 -3.83 -19.11
CA LYS A 79 9.62 -3.34 -19.38
C LYS A 79 10.53 -3.43 -18.16
N LEU A 80 10.00 -3.12 -16.97
CA LEU A 80 10.71 -3.30 -15.71
C LEU A 80 11.05 -4.78 -15.47
N PHE A 81 10.07 -5.66 -15.63
CA PHE A 81 10.25 -7.09 -15.43
C PHE A 81 11.31 -7.68 -16.39
N ASP A 82 11.28 -7.32 -17.66
CA ASP A 82 12.23 -7.81 -18.66
C ASP A 82 13.69 -7.48 -18.30
N VAL A 83 13.94 -6.28 -17.75
CA VAL A 83 15.28 -5.91 -17.24
C VAL A 83 15.71 -6.82 -16.10
N PHE A 84 14.86 -7.01 -15.11
CA PHE A 84 15.25 -7.84 -13.96
C PHE A 84 15.44 -9.30 -14.35
N VAL A 85 14.59 -9.83 -15.23
CA VAL A 85 14.76 -11.19 -15.80
C VAL A 85 16.07 -11.30 -16.59
N TYR A 86 16.46 -10.29 -17.34
CA TYR A 86 17.73 -10.29 -18.07
C TYR A 86 18.93 -10.51 -17.14
N PHE A 87 18.96 -9.80 -15.99
CA PHE A 87 20.08 -9.87 -15.06
C PHE A 87 20.06 -11.13 -14.18
N ILE A 88 18.93 -11.48 -13.59
CA ILE A 88 18.84 -12.50 -12.54
C ILE A 88 18.09 -13.77 -12.97
N GLY A 89 17.41 -13.78 -14.12
CA GLY A 89 16.49 -14.84 -14.52
C GLY A 89 17.10 -16.25 -14.58
N LYS A 90 18.38 -16.40 -14.93
CA LYS A 90 19.07 -17.71 -14.95
C LYS A 90 19.43 -18.25 -13.57
N ARG A 91 19.41 -17.40 -12.53
CA ARG A 91 19.71 -17.82 -11.14
C ARG A 91 18.56 -18.66 -10.57
N THR A 92 18.84 -19.44 -9.51
CA THR A 92 17.78 -20.12 -8.76
C THR A 92 16.84 -19.08 -8.15
N ALA A 93 15.53 -19.27 -8.34
CA ALA A 93 14.48 -18.30 -8.02
C ALA A 93 14.59 -16.97 -8.76
N GLY A 94 15.36 -16.90 -9.86
CA GLY A 94 15.58 -15.64 -10.56
C GLY A 94 14.30 -14.99 -11.08
N ILE A 95 13.35 -15.79 -11.59
CA ILE A 95 12.06 -15.28 -12.08
C ILE A 95 11.16 -14.80 -10.93
N PRO A 96 10.92 -15.58 -9.85
CA PRO A 96 10.21 -15.08 -8.69
C PRO A 96 10.81 -13.83 -8.03
N CYS A 97 12.15 -13.77 -7.95
CA CYS A 97 12.84 -12.56 -7.46
C CYS A 97 12.61 -11.36 -8.39
N ALA A 98 12.65 -11.56 -9.71
CA ALA A 98 12.33 -10.50 -10.68
C ALA A 98 10.90 -9.98 -10.49
N VAL A 99 9.93 -10.85 -10.17
CA VAL A 99 8.55 -10.43 -9.83
C VAL A 99 8.54 -9.53 -8.59
N ILE A 100 9.23 -9.93 -7.51
CA ILE A 100 9.27 -9.15 -6.26
C ILE A 100 9.92 -7.76 -6.52
N ILE A 101 11.04 -7.71 -7.25
CA ILE A 101 11.71 -6.46 -7.59
C ILE A 101 10.80 -5.61 -8.49
N THR A 102 10.07 -6.21 -9.43
CA THR A 102 9.10 -5.49 -10.26
C THR A 102 7.98 -4.91 -9.41
N CYS A 103 7.48 -5.63 -8.40
CA CYS A 103 6.48 -5.10 -7.47
C CYS A 103 7.03 -3.93 -6.64
N LEU A 104 8.30 -3.97 -6.22
CA LEU A 104 8.96 -2.83 -5.55
C LEU A 104 8.98 -1.59 -6.45
N PHE A 105 9.50 -1.72 -7.67
CA PHE A 105 9.60 -0.60 -8.61
C PHE A 105 8.24 -0.11 -9.10
N TYR A 106 7.30 -1.02 -9.38
CA TYR A 106 5.95 -0.62 -9.78
C TYR A 106 5.18 0.00 -8.62
N GLY A 107 5.40 -0.49 -7.40
CA GLY A 107 4.89 0.12 -6.17
C GLY A 107 5.35 1.56 -6.01
N ALA A 108 6.64 1.82 -6.28
CA ALA A 108 7.24 3.16 -6.32
C ALA A 108 6.67 4.08 -7.42
N ILE A 109 5.72 3.62 -8.20
CA ILE A 109 5.02 4.39 -9.23
C ILE A 109 3.55 4.55 -8.87
N SER A 110 2.89 3.45 -8.49
CA SER A 110 1.45 3.38 -8.27
C SER A 110 1.02 3.80 -6.86
N GLY A 111 1.88 3.64 -5.87
CA GLY A 111 1.58 3.89 -4.46
C GLY A 111 0.44 3.02 -3.88
N SER A 112 0.06 1.93 -4.57
CA SER A 112 -1.09 1.10 -4.25
C SER A 112 -0.77 -0.40 -4.34
N ALA A 113 -1.12 -1.16 -3.32
CA ALA A 113 -0.91 -2.60 -3.29
C ALA A 113 -1.78 -3.33 -4.33
N THR A 114 -3.06 -3.02 -4.38
CA THR A 114 -4.02 -3.66 -5.31
C THR A 114 -3.68 -3.37 -6.76
N ALA A 115 -3.30 -2.12 -7.09
CA ALA A 115 -2.84 -1.75 -8.43
C ALA A 115 -1.55 -2.50 -8.81
N THR A 116 -0.63 -2.68 -7.86
CA THR A 116 0.59 -3.46 -8.09
C THR A 116 0.28 -4.93 -8.36
N VAL A 117 -0.60 -5.56 -7.57
CA VAL A 117 -1.04 -6.95 -7.82
C VAL A 117 -1.70 -7.08 -9.19
N ALA A 118 -2.58 -6.16 -9.55
CA ALA A 118 -3.28 -6.22 -10.83
C ALA A 118 -2.31 -6.06 -12.02
N ALA A 119 -1.47 -5.03 -12.01
CA ALA A 119 -0.58 -4.70 -13.13
C ALA A 119 0.56 -5.71 -13.28
N VAL A 120 1.24 -6.07 -12.19
CA VAL A 120 2.34 -7.05 -12.24
C VAL A 120 1.79 -8.46 -12.38
N GLY A 121 0.70 -8.79 -11.68
CA GLY A 121 0.11 -10.11 -11.67
C GLY A 121 -0.46 -10.54 -13.01
N SER A 122 -1.16 -9.64 -13.71
CA SER A 122 -1.76 -9.96 -15.02
C SER A 122 -0.76 -10.46 -16.05
N MET A 123 0.49 -10.00 -15.99
CA MET A 123 1.54 -10.43 -16.93
C MET A 123 2.45 -11.52 -16.37
N THR A 124 2.76 -11.48 -15.06
CA THR A 124 3.77 -12.39 -14.49
C THR A 124 3.19 -13.73 -14.07
N ILE A 125 1.93 -13.81 -13.64
CA ILE A 125 1.32 -15.08 -13.23
C ILE A 125 1.23 -16.06 -14.42
N PRO A 126 0.69 -15.68 -15.60
CA PRO A 126 0.70 -16.55 -16.78
C PRO A 126 2.10 -16.99 -17.18
N LEU A 127 3.07 -16.08 -17.15
CA LEU A 127 4.46 -16.39 -17.49
C LEU A 127 5.10 -17.38 -16.51
N LEU A 128 4.89 -17.20 -15.20
CA LEU A 128 5.37 -18.13 -14.18
C LEU A 128 4.81 -19.54 -14.42
N MET A 129 3.51 -19.62 -14.76
CA MET A 129 2.87 -20.91 -15.09
C MET A 129 3.45 -21.55 -16.35
N GLU A 130 3.70 -20.78 -17.39
CA GLU A 130 4.38 -21.22 -18.63
C GLU A 130 5.78 -21.78 -18.33
N LEU A 131 6.51 -21.15 -17.40
CA LEU A 131 7.82 -21.58 -16.95
C LEU A 131 7.80 -22.75 -15.96
N GLY A 132 6.63 -23.36 -15.71
CA GLY A 132 6.48 -24.56 -14.89
C GLY A 132 6.24 -24.32 -13.39
N TYR A 133 6.09 -23.08 -12.93
CA TYR A 133 5.72 -22.81 -11.55
C TYR A 133 4.25 -23.16 -11.28
N LYS A 134 3.97 -23.68 -10.10
CA LYS A 134 2.59 -23.99 -9.70
C LYS A 134 1.73 -22.75 -9.62
N LYS A 135 0.51 -22.81 -10.18
CA LYS A 135 -0.46 -21.70 -10.21
C LYS A 135 -0.64 -21.05 -8.83
N ASP A 136 -0.82 -21.86 -7.78
CA ASP A 136 -1.02 -21.38 -6.42
C ASP A 136 0.19 -20.58 -5.89
N PHE A 137 1.42 -21.02 -6.20
CA PHE A 137 2.65 -20.31 -5.81
C PHE A 137 2.79 -19.01 -6.58
N SER A 138 2.56 -19.04 -7.89
CA SER A 138 2.64 -17.87 -8.77
C SER A 138 1.65 -16.80 -8.35
N THR A 139 0.43 -17.20 -7.99
CA THR A 139 -0.62 -16.28 -7.51
C THR A 139 -0.27 -15.71 -6.12
N ALA A 140 0.20 -16.57 -5.21
CA ALA A 140 0.52 -16.16 -3.84
C ALA A 140 1.71 -15.19 -3.77
N ILE A 141 2.79 -15.43 -4.55
CA ILE A 141 3.96 -14.56 -4.53
C ILE A 141 3.65 -13.16 -5.04
N VAL A 142 2.81 -13.05 -6.07
CA VAL A 142 2.36 -11.75 -6.59
C VAL A 142 1.45 -11.05 -5.60
N ALA A 143 0.50 -11.76 -4.98
CA ALA A 143 -0.39 -11.18 -3.97
C ALA A 143 0.39 -10.59 -2.80
N VAL A 144 1.40 -11.31 -2.29
CA VAL A 144 2.22 -10.86 -1.15
C VAL A 144 3.18 -9.75 -1.57
N ALA A 145 3.91 -9.92 -2.67
CA ALA A 145 4.84 -8.92 -3.16
C ALA A 145 4.14 -7.60 -3.54
N GLY A 146 2.88 -7.66 -3.99
CA GLY A 146 2.07 -6.48 -4.25
C GLY A 146 1.84 -5.61 -3.02
N GLY A 147 1.90 -6.17 -1.80
CA GLY A 147 1.87 -5.41 -0.56
C GLY A 147 3.00 -4.39 -0.42
N LEU A 148 4.13 -4.59 -1.10
CA LEU A 148 5.21 -3.61 -1.17
C LEU A 148 4.80 -2.30 -1.85
N GLY A 149 3.74 -2.32 -2.67
CA GLY A 149 3.24 -1.16 -3.39
C GLY A 149 2.65 -0.05 -2.51
N VAL A 150 2.37 -0.31 -1.23
CA VAL A 150 1.96 0.73 -0.27
C VAL A 150 3.08 1.10 0.71
N ILE A 151 4.22 0.44 0.64
CA ILE A 151 5.35 0.65 1.56
C ILE A 151 6.46 1.44 0.88
N ILE A 152 6.78 1.11 -0.38
CA ILE A 152 7.78 1.85 -1.16
C ILE A 152 7.17 3.18 -1.61
N PRO A 153 7.85 4.34 -1.37
CA PRO A 153 7.37 5.63 -1.81
C PRO A 153 7.46 5.82 -3.35
N PRO A 154 6.59 6.67 -3.92
CA PRO A 154 5.49 7.36 -3.24
C PRO A 154 4.36 6.40 -2.85
N SER A 155 3.75 6.63 -1.70
CA SER A 155 2.74 5.76 -1.10
C SER A 155 1.51 6.56 -0.65
N ILE A 156 0.33 6.14 -1.09
CA ILE A 156 -0.94 6.77 -0.69
C ILE A 156 -1.15 6.68 0.83
N PRO A 157 -0.94 5.53 1.51
CA PRO A 157 -1.04 5.43 2.96
C PRO A 157 -0.13 6.40 3.72
N PHE A 158 1.10 6.67 3.26
CA PHE A 158 1.96 7.66 3.91
C PHE A 158 1.40 9.07 3.81
N ILE A 159 0.80 9.44 2.66
CA ILE A 159 0.12 10.73 2.51
C ILE A 159 -1.06 10.82 3.49
N MET A 160 -1.85 9.75 3.62
CA MET A 160 -2.98 9.69 4.56
C MET A 160 -2.53 9.80 6.01
N TYR A 161 -1.43 9.14 6.38
CA TYR A 161 -0.85 9.24 7.71
C TYR A 161 -0.34 10.66 8.00
N ALA A 162 0.37 11.26 7.06
CA ALA A 162 0.82 12.65 7.18
C ALA A 162 -0.35 13.62 7.40
N MET A 163 -1.44 13.44 6.64
CA MET A 163 -2.65 14.26 6.82
C MET A 163 -3.33 14.07 8.18
N ALA A 164 -3.31 12.85 8.71
CA ALA A 164 -3.94 12.53 10.00
C ALA A 164 -3.12 13.03 11.19
N THR A 165 -1.79 13.12 11.05
CA THR A 165 -0.85 13.38 12.15
C THR A 165 -0.16 14.75 12.05
N GLY A 166 -0.13 15.37 10.88
CA GLY A 166 0.62 16.58 10.60
C GLY A 166 2.11 16.36 10.30
N GLU A 167 2.54 15.09 10.17
CA GLU A 167 3.93 14.75 9.85
C GLU A 167 4.30 15.07 8.40
N SER A 168 5.60 15.18 8.12
CA SER A 168 6.11 15.45 6.77
C SER A 168 5.92 14.25 5.84
N VAL A 169 5.27 14.47 4.69
CA VAL A 169 5.13 13.44 3.65
C VAL A 169 6.49 13.01 3.10
N SER A 170 7.42 13.96 2.90
CA SER A 170 8.76 13.68 2.37
C SER A 170 9.55 12.78 3.32
N ASP A 171 9.50 13.05 4.63
CA ASP A 171 10.21 12.25 5.63
C ASP A 171 9.61 10.85 5.76
N LEU A 172 8.27 10.74 5.71
CA LEU A 172 7.60 9.44 5.67
C LEU A 172 7.99 8.63 4.42
N PHE A 173 8.15 9.29 3.28
CA PHE A 173 8.62 8.65 2.05
C PHE A 173 10.06 8.15 2.22
N LEU A 174 10.98 8.95 2.79
CA LEU A 174 12.34 8.50 3.09
C LEU A 174 12.33 7.30 4.03
N ALA A 175 11.55 7.38 5.10
CA ALA A 175 11.45 6.34 6.12
C ALA A 175 10.88 5.01 5.58
N GLY A 176 10.10 5.04 4.50
CA GLY A 176 9.50 3.85 3.87
C GLY A 176 10.44 3.04 2.98
N ILE A 177 11.54 3.64 2.48
CA ILE A 177 12.45 2.99 1.53
C ILE A 177 13.11 1.74 2.15
N THR A 178 13.79 1.93 3.27
CA THR A 178 14.57 0.86 3.91
C THR A 178 13.71 -0.32 4.37
N PRO A 179 12.55 -0.12 5.02
CA PRO A 179 11.62 -1.20 5.34
C PRO A 179 11.12 -1.94 4.11
N GLY A 180 10.77 -1.24 3.04
CA GLY A 180 10.34 -1.86 1.79
C GLY A 180 11.43 -2.74 1.17
N LEU A 181 12.69 -2.28 1.17
CA LEU A 181 13.84 -3.07 0.70
C LEU A 181 14.09 -4.29 1.60
N LEU A 182 13.98 -4.14 2.92
CA LEU A 182 14.12 -5.24 3.88
C LEU A 182 13.07 -6.33 3.60
N ILE A 183 11.80 -5.94 3.47
CA ILE A 183 10.70 -6.88 3.21
C ILE A 183 10.91 -7.55 1.85
N GLY A 184 11.26 -6.79 0.81
CA GLY A 184 11.59 -7.34 -0.50
C GLY A 184 12.72 -8.36 -0.45
N ALA A 185 13.79 -8.09 0.30
CA ALA A 185 14.91 -9.02 0.49
C ALA A 185 14.48 -10.31 1.22
N LEU A 186 13.66 -10.21 2.26
CA LEU A 186 13.14 -11.37 2.98
C LEU A 186 12.19 -12.22 2.10
N LEU A 187 11.35 -11.60 1.28
CA LEU A 187 10.51 -12.30 0.32
C LEU A 187 11.34 -12.98 -0.78
N MET A 188 12.42 -12.34 -1.26
CA MET A 188 13.35 -12.96 -2.21
C MET A 188 14.10 -14.13 -1.57
N PHE A 189 14.48 -14.02 -0.31
CA PHE A 189 15.09 -15.14 0.44
C PHE A 189 14.12 -16.32 0.54
N TYR A 190 12.85 -16.08 0.87
CA TYR A 190 11.82 -17.12 0.85
C TYR A 190 11.66 -17.75 -0.55
N ALA A 191 11.60 -16.94 -1.61
CA ALA A 191 11.49 -17.42 -2.97
C ALA A 191 12.66 -18.34 -3.34
N TYR A 192 13.90 -17.94 -2.97
CA TYR A 192 15.09 -18.76 -3.17
C TYR A 192 14.98 -20.10 -2.42
N TYR A 193 14.61 -20.08 -1.14
CA TYR A 193 14.43 -21.31 -0.35
C TYR A 193 13.36 -22.23 -0.95
N HIS A 194 12.23 -21.65 -1.36
CA HIS A 194 11.13 -22.39 -1.99
C HIS A 194 11.57 -23.07 -3.29
N CYS A 195 12.19 -22.33 -4.20
CA CYS A 195 12.63 -22.87 -5.49
C CYS A 195 13.74 -23.91 -5.34
N LYS A 196 14.65 -23.73 -4.37
CA LYS A 196 15.69 -24.72 -4.06
C LYS A 196 15.10 -26.03 -3.53
N ARG A 197 14.01 -25.94 -2.74
CA ARG A 197 13.34 -27.13 -2.15
C ARG A 197 12.45 -27.88 -3.11
N TYR A 198 11.71 -27.18 -3.97
CA TYR A 198 10.69 -27.79 -4.85
C TYR A 198 11.17 -27.96 -6.29
N GLY A 199 12.34 -27.44 -6.63
CA GLY A 199 12.89 -27.46 -7.99
C GLY A 199 12.28 -26.39 -8.90
N GLU A 200 12.91 -26.21 -10.04
CA GLU A 200 12.49 -25.31 -11.12
C GLU A 200 12.76 -25.98 -12.46
N ASP A 201 11.92 -25.71 -13.45
CA ASP A 201 12.12 -26.14 -14.83
C ASP A 201 13.21 -25.27 -15.49
N LYS A 202 14.49 -25.65 -15.27
CA LYS A 202 15.64 -24.89 -15.74
C LYS A 202 15.72 -24.82 -17.26
N GLU A 203 15.19 -25.80 -17.99
CA GLU A 203 15.19 -25.80 -19.45
C GLU A 203 14.30 -24.69 -19.98
N LYS A 204 13.04 -24.63 -19.52
CA LYS A 204 12.11 -23.57 -19.92
C LYS A 204 12.59 -22.19 -19.52
N ILE A 205 13.09 -22.04 -18.28
CA ILE A 205 13.62 -20.77 -17.79
C ILE A 205 14.82 -20.32 -18.64
N ASN A 206 15.79 -21.21 -18.90
CA ASN A 206 16.95 -20.87 -19.69
C ASN A 206 16.60 -20.55 -21.14
N ALA A 207 15.65 -21.27 -21.76
CA ALA A 207 15.15 -20.96 -23.08
C ALA A 207 14.57 -19.55 -23.15
N LYS A 208 13.66 -19.22 -22.22
CA LYS A 208 13.00 -17.90 -22.17
C LYS A 208 14.00 -16.77 -21.89
N VAL A 209 14.91 -16.96 -20.93
CA VAL A 209 15.93 -15.94 -20.62
C VAL A 209 16.93 -15.79 -21.76
N SER A 210 17.26 -16.87 -22.47
CA SER A 210 18.15 -16.80 -23.65
C SER A 210 17.49 -16.09 -24.82
N GLU A 211 16.20 -16.33 -25.06
CA GLU A 211 15.39 -15.56 -26.01
C GLU A 211 15.40 -14.05 -25.68
N LEU A 212 15.21 -13.71 -24.40
CA LEU A 212 15.28 -12.31 -23.97
C LEU A 212 16.69 -11.73 -24.16
N ARG A 213 17.74 -12.48 -23.80
CA ARG A 213 19.14 -12.05 -23.94
C ARG A 213 19.59 -11.92 -25.39
N SER A 214 19.00 -12.65 -26.33
CA SER A 214 19.32 -12.53 -27.76
C SER A 214 18.98 -11.15 -28.32
N LYS A 215 18.06 -10.40 -27.68
CA LYS A 215 17.76 -9.00 -28.06
C LYS A 215 18.92 -8.03 -27.75
N GLY A 216 19.90 -8.47 -26.94
CA GLY A 216 21.03 -7.68 -26.52
C GLY A 216 20.73 -6.74 -25.33
N LEU A 217 21.73 -6.56 -24.45
CA LEU A 217 21.59 -5.72 -23.25
C LEU A 217 21.22 -4.28 -23.58
N PHE A 218 21.88 -3.71 -24.60
CA PHE A 218 21.66 -2.32 -24.98
C PHE A 218 20.23 -2.06 -25.47
N SER A 219 19.65 -2.99 -26.22
CA SER A 219 18.25 -2.89 -26.67
C SER A 219 17.28 -2.94 -25.51
N ILE A 220 17.46 -3.88 -24.56
CA ILE A 220 16.57 -4.01 -23.40
C ILE A 220 16.69 -2.79 -22.47
N LEU A 221 17.91 -2.31 -22.20
CA LEU A 221 18.11 -1.10 -21.39
C LEU A 221 17.52 0.13 -22.07
N LYS A 222 17.75 0.32 -23.39
CA LYS A 222 17.17 1.42 -24.14
C LYS A 222 15.64 1.41 -24.09
N ASP A 223 15.04 0.23 -24.19
CA ASP A 223 13.58 0.06 -24.12
C ASP A 223 13.01 0.29 -22.73
N SER A 224 13.79 0.05 -21.67
CA SER A 224 13.31 0.04 -20.31
C SER A 224 13.78 1.24 -19.47
N ILE A 225 14.75 2.02 -19.98
CA ILE A 225 15.31 3.15 -19.25
C ILE A 225 14.24 4.15 -18.80
N TRP A 226 13.25 4.40 -19.64
CA TRP A 226 12.14 5.31 -19.33
C TRP A 226 11.25 4.78 -18.21
N ALA A 227 11.07 3.45 -18.13
CA ALA A 227 10.35 2.83 -17.02
C ALA A 227 11.15 2.92 -15.71
N LEU A 228 12.47 2.69 -15.76
CA LEU A 228 13.36 2.79 -14.59
C LEU A 228 13.53 4.23 -14.09
N LEU A 229 13.51 5.21 -14.99
CA LEU A 229 13.62 6.62 -14.64
C LEU A 229 12.38 7.16 -13.92
N SER A 230 11.21 6.56 -14.09
CA SER A 230 9.97 7.06 -13.49
C SER A 230 10.07 7.25 -11.96
N PRO A 231 10.35 6.23 -11.14
CA PRO A 231 10.50 6.43 -9.70
C PRO A 231 11.69 7.32 -9.35
N VAL A 232 12.77 7.27 -10.14
CA VAL A 232 13.97 8.10 -9.90
C VAL A 232 13.65 9.59 -10.08
N ILE A 233 12.88 9.95 -11.11
CA ILE A 233 12.47 11.34 -11.35
C ILE A 233 11.57 11.82 -10.21
N VAL A 234 10.54 11.05 -9.86
CA VAL A 234 9.57 11.43 -8.83
C VAL A 234 10.25 11.62 -7.47
N LEU A 235 10.98 10.59 -7.02
CA LEU A 235 11.66 10.64 -5.73
C LEU A 235 12.83 11.65 -5.74
N GLY A 236 13.57 11.71 -6.86
CA GLY A 236 14.65 12.67 -7.03
C GLY A 236 14.19 14.12 -6.94
N CYS A 237 13.06 14.48 -7.55
CA CYS A 237 12.48 15.82 -7.42
C CYS A 237 12.07 16.14 -5.97
N ILE A 238 11.50 15.18 -5.24
CA ILE A 238 11.08 15.37 -3.85
C ILE A 238 12.31 15.54 -2.94
N TYR A 239 13.28 14.63 -3.02
CA TYR A 239 14.44 14.63 -2.12
C TYR A 239 15.47 15.71 -2.42
N ALA A 240 15.54 16.16 -3.68
CA ALA A 240 16.33 17.35 -4.03
C ALA A 240 15.65 18.67 -3.65
N GLY A 241 14.42 18.64 -3.09
CA GLY A 241 13.67 19.84 -2.74
C GLY A 241 13.19 20.66 -3.95
N ILE A 242 13.22 20.07 -5.16
CA ILE A 242 12.80 20.72 -6.41
C ILE A 242 11.27 20.81 -6.49
N ALA A 243 10.59 19.79 -5.98
CA ALA A 243 9.14 19.69 -6.00
C ALA A 243 8.59 19.12 -4.71
N SER A 244 7.45 19.63 -4.26
CA SER A 244 6.65 19.01 -3.21
C SER A 244 6.10 17.65 -3.66
N PRO A 245 5.69 16.76 -2.75
CA PRO A 245 5.06 15.49 -3.12
C PRO A 245 3.88 15.63 -4.09
N THR A 246 3.09 16.69 -3.95
CA THR A 246 1.95 16.99 -4.84
C THR A 246 2.40 17.38 -6.25
N GLU A 247 3.41 18.26 -6.35
CA GLU A 247 3.99 18.66 -7.66
C GLU A 247 4.68 17.48 -8.33
N ALA A 248 5.40 16.65 -7.57
CA ALA A 248 6.01 15.42 -8.08
C ALA A 248 4.97 14.41 -8.60
N ALA A 249 3.80 14.35 -7.98
CA ALA A 249 2.68 13.54 -8.48
C ALA A 249 2.18 14.05 -9.83
N VAL A 250 2.06 15.36 -10.02
CA VAL A 250 1.71 15.97 -11.31
C VAL A 250 2.79 15.68 -12.37
N ILE A 251 4.07 15.86 -12.01
CA ILE A 251 5.21 15.50 -12.88
C ILE A 251 5.10 14.02 -13.32
N SER A 252 4.76 13.12 -12.40
CA SER A 252 4.62 11.69 -12.70
C SER A 252 3.54 11.40 -13.74
N VAL A 253 2.40 12.13 -13.71
CA VAL A 253 1.33 12.00 -14.70
C VAL A 253 1.82 12.42 -16.08
N PHE A 254 2.43 13.61 -16.19
CA PHE A 254 2.95 14.09 -17.48
C PHE A 254 4.05 13.19 -18.02
N TYR A 255 4.94 12.72 -17.16
CA TYR A 255 5.98 11.76 -17.53
C TYR A 255 5.37 10.44 -18.04
N ALA A 256 4.42 9.87 -17.31
CA ALA A 256 3.73 8.64 -17.70
C ALA A 256 3.02 8.78 -19.06
N LEU A 257 2.30 9.87 -19.28
CA LEU A 257 1.64 10.17 -20.54
C LEU A 257 2.65 10.34 -21.69
N PHE A 258 3.73 11.09 -21.45
CA PHE A 258 4.78 11.31 -22.45
C PHE A 258 5.42 9.98 -22.87
N VAL A 259 5.82 9.16 -21.91
CA VAL A 259 6.45 7.84 -22.20
C VAL A 259 5.48 6.91 -22.90
N SER A 260 4.23 6.84 -22.44
CA SER A 260 3.25 5.90 -22.99
C SER A 260 2.75 6.29 -24.39
N LEU A 261 2.63 7.59 -24.69
CA LEU A 261 2.14 8.09 -25.97
C LEU A 261 3.24 8.17 -27.04
N PHE A 262 4.40 8.75 -26.67
CA PHE A 262 5.41 9.12 -27.66
C PHE A 262 6.55 8.10 -27.76
N ILE A 263 6.97 7.49 -26.64
CA ILE A 263 8.10 6.57 -26.60
C ILE A 263 7.63 5.13 -26.86
N TYR A 264 6.74 4.63 -25.99
CA TYR A 264 6.25 3.25 -26.11
C TYR A 264 5.10 3.10 -27.09
N LYS A 265 4.40 4.20 -27.40
CA LYS A 265 3.23 4.21 -28.30
C LYS A 265 2.21 3.13 -27.95
N SER A 266 2.09 2.86 -26.66
CA SER A 266 1.23 1.81 -26.10
C SER A 266 -0.18 2.28 -25.87
N ILE A 267 -0.41 3.60 -25.76
CA ILE A 267 -1.70 4.25 -25.54
C ILE A 267 -1.96 5.19 -26.71
N LYS A 268 -3.20 5.25 -27.19
CA LYS A 268 -3.66 6.22 -28.18
C LYS A 268 -4.31 7.41 -27.48
N VAL A 269 -4.23 8.60 -28.08
CA VAL A 269 -4.84 9.83 -27.53
C VAL A 269 -6.33 9.65 -27.22
N LYS A 270 -7.06 8.89 -28.03
CA LYS A 270 -8.50 8.59 -27.82
C LYS A 270 -8.76 7.75 -26.55
N GLU A 271 -7.78 7.02 -26.07
CA GLU A 271 -7.89 6.15 -24.88
C GLU A 271 -7.68 6.94 -23.57
N ILE A 272 -7.06 8.13 -23.64
CA ILE A 272 -6.78 8.97 -22.47
C ILE A 272 -8.05 9.26 -21.67
N TRP A 273 -9.15 9.58 -22.35
CA TRP A 273 -10.43 9.84 -21.67
C TRP A 273 -10.90 8.64 -20.86
N GLY A 274 -10.81 7.43 -21.44
CA GLY A 274 -11.16 6.18 -20.72
C GLY A 274 -10.28 5.95 -19.49
N ILE A 275 -8.98 6.20 -19.61
CA ILE A 275 -8.00 6.09 -18.53
C ILE A 275 -8.30 7.11 -17.42
N MET A 276 -8.64 8.35 -17.77
CA MET A 276 -9.05 9.36 -16.79
C MET A 276 -10.32 8.94 -16.03
N VAL A 277 -11.32 8.42 -16.74
CA VAL A 277 -12.56 7.92 -16.12
C VAL A 277 -12.27 6.73 -15.19
N GLU A 278 -11.38 5.82 -15.58
CA GLU A 278 -10.94 4.71 -14.74
C GLU A 278 -10.23 5.22 -13.46
N ALA A 279 -9.34 6.19 -13.60
CA ALA A 279 -8.69 6.84 -12.46
C ALA A 279 -9.70 7.50 -11.53
N MET A 280 -10.67 8.24 -12.07
CA MET A 280 -11.75 8.86 -11.28
C MET A 280 -12.56 7.81 -10.50
N LYS A 281 -12.92 6.69 -11.13
CA LYS A 281 -13.64 5.59 -10.46
C LYS A 281 -12.81 4.95 -9.35
N THR A 282 -11.51 4.97 -9.47
CA THR A 282 -10.59 4.40 -8.48
C THR A 282 -10.41 5.32 -7.27
N TYR A 283 -10.19 6.63 -7.47
CA TYR A 283 -9.91 7.53 -6.35
C TYR A 283 -11.14 8.20 -5.73
N ALA A 284 -12.26 8.33 -6.44
CA ALA A 284 -13.46 8.98 -5.90
C ALA A 284 -13.98 8.29 -4.61
N PRO A 285 -14.05 6.95 -4.53
CA PRO A 285 -14.38 6.28 -3.27
C PRO A 285 -13.39 6.59 -2.14
N ILE A 286 -12.09 6.71 -2.46
CA ILE A 286 -11.03 7.03 -1.48
C ILE A 286 -11.26 8.43 -0.89
N LEU A 287 -11.60 9.42 -1.71
CA LEU A 287 -11.93 10.77 -1.24
C LEU A 287 -13.16 10.78 -0.33
N PHE A 288 -14.18 10.00 -0.66
CA PHE A 288 -15.38 9.92 0.16
C PHE A 288 -15.11 9.24 1.51
N ILE A 289 -14.30 8.17 1.52
CA ILE A 289 -13.83 7.52 2.75
C ILE A 289 -13.04 8.53 3.59
N LEU A 290 -12.13 9.29 2.98
CA LEU A 290 -11.33 10.30 3.67
C LEU A 290 -12.21 11.36 4.33
N ALA A 291 -13.18 11.92 3.59
CA ALA A 291 -14.11 12.90 4.12
C ALA A 291 -14.85 12.37 5.37
N ALA A 292 -15.43 11.18 5.25
CA ALA A 292 -16.17 10.54 6.33
C ALA A 292 -15.27 10.20 7.53
N SER A 293 -14.07 9.67 7.28
CA SER A 293 -13.10 9.34 8.33
C SER A 293 -12.60 10.56 9.09
N THR A 294 -12.34 11.68 8.38
CA THR A 294 -11.92 12.93 9.01
C THR A 294 -13.02 13.48 9.92
N ALA A 295 -14.27 13.46 9.46
CA ALA A 295 -15.40 13.90 10.30
C ALA A 295 -15.56 12.98 11.52
N PHE A 296 -15.48 11.67 11.36
CA PHE A 296 -15.56 10.71 12.44
C PHE A 296 -14.43 10.89 13.46
N SER A 297 -13.18 11.03 12.99
CA SER A 297 -12.02 11.29 13.86
C SER A 297 -12.19 12.57 14.68
N ARG A 298 -12.71 13.66 14.08
CA ARG A 298 -13.01 14.91 14.82
C ARG A 298 -14.09 14.72 15.86
N VAL A 299 -15.15 13.95 15.57
CA VAL A 299 -16.19 13.62 16.55
C VAL A 299 -15.62 12.80 17.71
N LEU A 300 -14.77 11.78 17.42
CA LEU A 300 -14.09 11.03 18.46
C LEU A 300 -13.19 11.91 19.35
N THR A 301 -12.52 12.89 18.75
CA THR A 301 -11.71 13.87 19.49
C THR A 301 -12.56 14.74 20.40
N LEU A 302 -13.73 15.22 19.95
CA LEU A 302 -14.68 15.95 20.79
C LEU A 302 -15.24 15.10 21.94
N MET A 303 -15.36 13.78 21.72
CA MET A 303 -15.74 12.82 22.77
C MET A 303 -14.57 12.43 23.69
N GLN A 304 -13.39 13.01 23.51
CA GLN A 304 -12.16 12.70 24.26
C GLN A 304 -11.77 11.21 24.21
N VAL A 305 -12.11 10.52 23.12
CA VAL A 305 -11.81 9.08 22.97
C VAL A 305 -10.31 8.81 22.97
N PRO A 306 -9.46 9.57 22.23
CA PRO A 306 -8.01 9.35 22.25
C PRO A 306 -7.44 9.43 23.67
N GLN A 307 -7.85 10.43 24.45
CA GLN A 307 -7.39 10.65 25.81
C GLN A 307 -7.82 9.51 26.75
N THR A 308 -9.09 9.10 26.65
CA THR A 308 -9.66 8.03 27.49
C THR A 308 -8.98 6.68 27.19
N VAL A 309 -8.80 6.36 25.91
CA VAL A 309 -8.15 5.11 25.48
C VAL A 309 -6.67 5.12 25.88
N SER A 310 -5.99 6.24 25.68
CA SER A 310 -4.58 6.40 26.08
C SER A 310 -4.40 6.20 27.59
N ALA A 311 -5.21 6.89 28.41
CA ALA A 311 -5.14 6.75 29.87
C ALA A 311 -5.41 5.31 30.32
N TRP A 312 -6.40 4.64 29.73
CA TRP A 312 -6.70 3.25 30.04
C TRP A 312 -5.56 2.30 29.68
N ILE A 313 -5.00 2.45 28.47
CA ILE A 313 -3.88 1.61 27.99
C ILE A 313 -2.65 1.79 28.89
N LEU A 314 -2.27 3.04 29.18
CA LEU A 314 -1.09 3.33 30.00
C LEU A 314 -1.25 2.87 31.47
N ALA A 315 -2.48 2.84 31.98
CA ALA A 315 -2.76 2.30 33.32
C ALA A 315 -2.60 0.75 33.39
N HIS A 316 -2.82 0.04 32.27
CA HIS A 316 -2.81 -1.43 32.26
C HIS A 316 -1.53 -2.02 31.66
N PHE A 317 -0.84 -1.30 30.78
CA PHE A 317 0.39 -1.75 30.12
C PHE A 317 1.58 -0.89 30.54
N THR A 318 2.31 -1.36 31.55
CA THR A 318 3.54 -0.68 32.04
C THR A 318 4.78 -1.08 31.27
N ASN A 319 4.75 -2.20 30.53
CA ASN A 319 5.88 -2.69 29.76
C ASN A 319 5.71 -2.26 28.29
N GLU A 320 6.64 -1.44 27.80
CA GLU A 320 6.64 -0.89 26.43
C GLU A 320 6.65 -1.98 25.34
N ILE A 321 7.39 -3.07 25.56
CA ILE A 321 7.46 -4.19 24.60
C ILE A 321 6.09 -4.85 24.46
N VAL A 322 5.42 -5.11 25.59
CA VAL A 322 4.07 -5.70 25.59
C VAL A 322 3.09 -4.77 24.93
N LEU A 323 3.15 -3.48 25.21
CA LEU A 323 2.31 -2.46 24.58
C LEU A 323 2.48 -2.44 23.06
N LEU A 324 3.71 -2.41 22.56
CA LEU A 324 4.00 -2.43 21.10
C LEU A 324 3.51 -3.72 20.45
N ILE A 325 3.65 -4.87 21.09
CA ILE A 325 3.12 -6.14 20.58
C ILE A 325 1.59 -6.10 20.51
N VAL A 326 0.91 -5.59 21.54
CA VAL A 326 -0.55 -5.46 21.57
C VAL A 326 -1.03 -4.53 20.45
N ILE A 327 -0.38 -3.38 20.26
CA ILE A 327 -0.69 -2.44 19.16
C ILE A 327 -0.49 -3.13 17.80
N ASN A 328 0.60 -3.87 17.61
CA ASN A 328 0.84 -4.59 16.35
C ASN A 328 -0.23 -5.65 16.08
N VAL A 329 -0.59 -6.46 17.08
CA VAL A 329 -1.66 -7.46 16.94
C VAL A 329 -3.00 -6.80 16.63
N PHE A 330 -3.32 -5.70 17.30
CA PHE A 330 -4.54 -4.93 17.03
C PHE A 330 -4.56 -4.38 15.60
N LEU A 331 -3.48 -3.77 15.14
CA LEU A 331 -3.35 -3.25 13.76
C LEU A 331 -3.45 -4.37 12.72
N LEU A 332 -2.88 -5.56 12.98
CA LEU A 332 -3.03 -6.72 12.10
C LEU A 332 -4.50 -7.12 11.97
N ILE A 333 -5.22 -7.23 13.09
CA ILE A 333 -6.65 -7.58 13.08
C ILE A 333 -7.45 -6.54 12.30
N VAL A 334 -7.18 -5.25 12.51
CA VAL A 334 -7.85 -4.18 11.76
C VAL A 334 -7.53 -4.27 10.27
N GLY A 335 -6.27 -4.46 9.90
CA GLY A 335 -5.84 -4.58 8.49
C GLY A 335 -6.42 -5.80 7.77
N MET A 336 -6.81 -6.87 8.50
CA MET A 336 -7.53 -8.01 7.92
C MET A 336 -8.97 -7.70 7.52
N VAL A 337 -9.59 -6.66 8.13
CA VAL A 337 -11.03 -6.39 8.02
C VAL A 337 -11.31 -5.12 7.22
N MET A 338 -10.40 -4.14 7.23
CA MET A 338 -10.62 -2.86 6.55
C MET A 338 -9.40 -2.38 5.78
N ASP A 339 -9.63 -1.50 4.82
CA ASP A 339 -8.56 -0.88 4.02
C ASP A 339 -7.64 0.01 4.88
N THR A 340 -6.42 0.22 4.38
CA THR A 340 -5.41 1.06 5.05
C THR A 340 -5.88 2.50 5.24
N THR A 341 -6.55 3.10 4.26
CA THR A 341 -6.94 4.51 4.32
C THR A 341 -7.85 4.82 5.52
N PRO A 342 -9.02 4.17 5.70
CA PRO A 342 -9.85 4.43 6.87
C PRO A 342 -9.17 4.01 8.17
N ALA A 343 -8.41 2.91 8.18
CA ALA A 343 -7.68 2.45 9.36
C ALA A 343 -6.69 3.51 9.85
N ILE A 344 -5.89 4.08 8.96
CA ILE A 344 -4.92 5.13 9.28
C ILE A 344 -5.63 6.37 9.83
N LEU A 345 -6.64 6.87 9.14
CA LEU A 345 -7.32 8.12 9.50
C LEU A 345 -8.05 8.05 10.85
N ILE A 346 -8.55 6.86 11.22
CA ILE A 346 -9.24 6.64 12.48
C ILE A 346 -8.25 6.36 13.62
N LEU A 347 -7.27 5.50 13.35
CA LEU A 347 -6.42 4.96 14.41
C LEU A 347 -5.19 5.81 14.70
N SER A 348 -4.65 6.55 13.70
CA SER A 348 -3.46 7.39 13.93
C SER A 348 -3.68 8.42 15.03
N PRO A 349 -4.78 9.21 15.07
CA PRO A 349 -5.02 10.16 16.15
C PRO A 349 -5.22 9.52 17.53
N ILE A 350 -5.62 8.24 17.56
CA ILE A 350 -5.84 7.50 18.81
C ILE A 350 -4.54 6.88 19.31
N LEU A 351 -3.78 6.24 18.43
CA LEU A 351 -2.60 5.47 18.81
C LEU A 351 -1.33 6.32 18.91
N LEU A 352 -1.22 7.39 18.11
CA LEU A 352 -0.02 8.24 18.11
C LEU A 352 0.31 8.83 19.48
N PRO A 353 -0.63 9.42 20.26
CA PRO A 353 -0.31 9.90 21.58
C PRO A 353 0.19 8.80 22.54
N ILE A 354 -0.30 7.56 22.36
CA ILE A 354 0.10 6.41 23.18
C ILE A 354 1.56 6.05 22.91
N VAL A 355 1.94 5.91 21.64
CA VAL A 355 3.30 5.54 21.28
C VAL A 355 4.30 6.68 21.50
N GLN A 356 3.87 7.92 21.39
CA GLN A 356 4.70 9.08 21.78
C GLN A 356 4.99 9.13 23.28
N SER A 357 4.06 8.70 24.14
CA SER A 357 4.28 8.68 25.58
C SER A 357 5.35 7.68 26.03
N ILE A 358 5.66 6.69 25.19
CA ILE A 358 6.79 5.76 25.39
C ILE A 358 8.04 6.16 24.57
N GLY A 359 8.07 7.39 24.03
CA GLY A 359 9.22 7.93 23.29
C GLY A 359 9.37 7.45 21.86
N MET A 360 8.37 6.78 21.26
CA MET A 360 8.42 6.35 19.87
C MET A 360 8.28 7.55 18.92
N ASN A 361 9.17 7.61 17.92
CA ASN A 361 9.13 8.66 16.90
C ASN A 361 7.86 8.53 16.04
N PRO A 362 7.11 9.63 15.77
CA PRO A 362 5.88 9.61 14.98
C PRO A 362 6.04 9.06 13.57
N ILE A 363 7.14 9.42 12.87
CA ILE A 363 7.44 8.93 11.52
C ILE A 363 7.69 7.43 11.55
N HIS A 364 8.48 6.96 12.52
CA HIS A 364 8.73 5.53 12.71
C HIS A 364 7.42 4.75 12.96
N PHE A 365 6.54 5.27 13.84
CA PHE A 365 5.24 4.66 14.08
C PHE A 365 4.38 4.62 12.81
N GLY A 366 4.39 5.67 12.00
CA GLY A 366 3.69 5.70 10.71
C GLY A 366 4.13 4.57 9.78
N VAL A 367 5.44 4.32 9.71
CA VAL A 367 6.00 3.21 8.91
C VAL A 367 5.57 1.86 9.48
N VAL A 368 5.68 1.65 10.79
CA VAL A 368 5.24 0.41 11.48
C VAL A 368 3.75 0.16 11.21
N MET A 369 2.91 1.18 11.35
CA MET A 369 1.48 1.08 11.11
C MET A 369 1.16 0.67 9.67
N ILE A 370 1.78 1.32 8.69
CA ILE A 370 1.53 1.04 7.27
C ILE A 370 2.03 -0.35 6.87
N VAL A 371 3.20 -0.76 7.33
CA VAL A 371 3.73 -2.12 7.11
C VAL A 371 2.79 -3.17 7.72
N ASN A 372 2.29 -2.91 8.92
CA ASN A 372 1.35 -3.79 9.62
C ASN A 372 0.03 -3.95 8.85
N LEU A 373 -0.58 -2.83 8.43
CA LEU A 373 -1.80 -2.84 7.64
C LEU A 373 -1.60 -3.48 6.26
N ALA A 374 -0.40 -3.34 5.66
CA ALA A 374 -0.05 -4.00 4.39
C ALA A 374 -0.04 -5.53 4.50
N ILE A 375 0.33 -6.09 5.67
CA ILE A 375 0.21 -7.53 5.94
C ILE A 375 -1.27 -7.94 5.95
N GLY A 376 -2.15 -7.08 6.45
CA GLY A 376 -3.60 -7.31 6.42
C GLY A 376 -4.15 -7.53 5.01
N PHE A 377 -3.60 -6.89 3.98
CA PHE A 377 -4.00 -7.08 2.59
C PHE A 377 -3.80 -8.50 2.05
N VAL A 378 -2.96 -9.28 2.67
CA VAL A 378 -2.66 -10.67 2.28
C VAL A 378 -3.08 -11.69 3.31
N THR A 379 -3.81 -11.24 4.35
CA THR A 379 -4.24 -12.11 5.46
C THR A 379 -5.77 -12.21 5.51
N PRO A 380 -6.36 -13.43 5.54
CA PRO A 380 -7.81 -13.60 5.74
C PRO A 380 -8.29 -12.94 7.06
N PRO A 381 -9.58 -12.53 7.18
CA PRO A 381 -10.73 -12.93 6.36
C PRO A 381 -10.91 -12.17 5.03
N ILE A 382 -10.55 -10.90 4.96
CA ILE A 382 -10.72 -10.16 3.69
C ILE A 382 -9.47 -10.34 2.81
N GLY A 383 -8.35 -9.70 3.14
CA GLY A 383 -7.13 -9.81 2.35
C GLY A 383 -7.30 -9.31 0.91
N VAL A 384 -7.47 -8.02 0.71
CA VAL A 384 -7.85 -7.41 -0.58
C VAL A 384 -6.94 -7.84 -1.74
N ASN A 385 -5.63 -7.96 -1.52
CA ASN A 385 -4.69 -8.44 -2.54
C ASN A 385 -4.95 -9.89 -2.93
N LEU A 386 -5.44 -10.73 -2.00
CA LEU A 386 -5.80 -12.12 -2.30
C LEU A 386 -6.99 -12.18 -3.24
N PHE A 387 -7.98 -11.27 -3.07
CA PHE A 387 -9.12 -11.19 -3.98
C PHE A 387 -8.70 -10.71 -5.37
N VAL A 388 -7.86 -9.67 -5.46
CA VAL A 388 -7.33 -9.22 -6.76
C VAL A 388 -6.55 -10.33 -7.45
N ALA A 389 -5.68 -11.04 -6.74
CA ALA A 389 -4.93 -12.15 -7.31
C ALA A 389 -5.83 -13.34 -7.68
N SER A 390 -6.90 -13.58 -6.90
CA SER A 390 -7.92 -14.60 -7.21
C SER A 390 -8.66 -14.27 -8.50
N SER A 391 -9.05 -13.01 -8.73
CA SER A 391 -9.74 -12.58 -9.95
C SER A 391 -8.89 -12.71 -11.22
N LEU A 392 -7.56 -12.69 -11.09
CA LEU A 392 -6.64 -12.89 -12.21
C LEU A 392 -6.43 -14.38 -12.56
N THR A 393 -6.76 -15.30 -11.63
CA THR A 393 -6.34 -16.69 -11.76
C THR A 393 -7.45 -17.71 -11.50
N ASP A 394 -8.63 -17.29 -11.02
CA ASP A 394 -9.71 -18.15 -10.56
C ASP A 394 -9.30 -19.14 -9.43
N VAL A 395 -8.14 -18.90 -8.78
CA VAL A 395 -7.73 -19.70 -7.61
C VAL A 395 -8.50 -19.19 -6.39
N PRO A 396 -9.16 -20.07 -5.61
CA PRO A 396 -9.90 -19.65 -4.42
C PRO A 396 -9.01 -18.92 -3.41
N VAL A 397 -9.50 -17.79 -2.88
CA VAL A 397 -8.78 -16.90 -1.94
C VAL A 397 -8.12 -17.66 -0.79
N MET A 398 -8.83 -18.62 -0.19
CA MET A 398 -8.33 -19.43 0.93
C MET A 398 -7.14 -20.32 0.54
N ARG A 399 -7.10 -20.77 -0.73
CA ARG A 399 -6.01 -21.57 -1.27
C ARG A 399 -4.77 -20.71 -1.52
N ILE A 400 -4.97 -19.47 -2.01
CA ILE A 400 -3.90 -18.48 -2.15
C ILE A 400 -3.34 -18.14 -0.77
N ALA A 401 -4.19 -17.85 0.22
CA ALA A 401 -3.82 -17.51 1.59
C ALA A 401 -2.97 -18.61 2.27
N LYS A 402 -3.38 -19.87 2.14
CA LYS A 402 -2.60 -21.01 2.66
C LYS A 402 -1.20 -21.07 2.04
N LYS A 403 -1.09 -20.76 0.75
CA LYS A 403 0.21 -20.74 0.06
C LYS A 403 1.03 -19.50 0.37
N ALA A 404 0.38 -18.39 0.68
CA ALA A 404 1.00 -17.13 1.10
C ALA A 404 1.49 -17.17 2.57
N ALA A 405 0.93 -18.03 3.42
CA ALA A 405 1.21 -18.07 4.85
C ALA A 405 2.72 -18.07 5.22
N PRO A 406 3.61 -18.85 4.58
CA PRO A 406 5.04 -18.76 4.87
C PRO A 406 5.64 -17.40 4.50
N MET A 407 5.21 -16.77 3.39
CA MET A 407 5.66 -15.43 2.97
C MET A 407 5.18 -14.36 3.94
N ILE A 408 3.94 -14.49 4.44
CA ILE A 408 3.40 -13.63 5.51
C ILE A 408 4.26 -13.75 6.77
N GLY A 409 4.76 -14.96 7.10
CA GLY A 409 5.70 -15.15 8.20
C GLY A 409 6.99 -14.34 8.05
N TYR A 410 7.58 -14.27 6.86
CA TYR A 410 8.74 -13.41 6.58
C TYR A 410 8.38 -11.91 6.63
N PHE A 411 7.19 -11.54 6.21
CA PHE A 411 6.70 -10.18 6.32
C PHE A 411 6.50 -9.78 7.80
N LEU A 412 5.92 -10.67 8.63
CA LEU A 412 5.80 -10.49 10.08
C LEU A 412 7.17 -10.39 10.76
N LEU A 413 8.15 -11.17 10.31
CA LEU A 413 9.54 -11.05 10.81
C LEU A 413 10.09 -9.65 10.52
N ALA A 414 9.89 -9.12 9.30
CA ALA A 414 10.27 -7.76 8.97
C ALA A 414 9.57 -6.73 9.86
N LEU A 415 8.27 -6.90 10.11
CA LEU A 415 7.49 -6.03 11.00
C LEU A 415 8.05 -6.02 12.42
N LEU A 416 8.41 -7.19 12.97
CA LEU A 416 9.00 -7.29 14.29
C LEU A 416 10.37 -6.59 14.34
N LEU A 417 11.23 -6.84 13.37
CA LEU A 417 12.52 -6.14 13.28
C LEU A 417 12.32 -4.63 13.18
N LEU A 418 11.40 -4.18 12.36
CA LEU A 418 11.07 -2.77 12.20
C LEU A 418 10.55 -2.17 13.51
N THR A 419 9.62 -2.83 14.20
CA THR A 419 9.00 -2.32 15.43
C THR A 419 10.03 -2.06 16.53
N PHE A 420 11.03 -2.95 16.67
CA PHE A 420 12.01 -2.87 17.76
C PHE A 420 13.36 -2.25 17.36
N ILE A 421 13.58 -1.98 16.07
CA ILE A 421 14.81 -1.36 15.56
C ILE A 421 14.45 -0.10 14.77
N PRO A 422 14.23 1.05 15.45
CA PRO A 422 13.84 2.31 14.79
C PRO A 422 14.83 2.76 13.71
N ALA A 423 16.09 2.42 13.85
CA ALA A 423 17.12 2.73 12.85
C ALA A 423 16.79 2.22 11.44
N ILE A 424 15.98 1.15 11.31
CA ILE A 424 15.60 0.62 9.99
C ILE A 424 14.74 1.64 9.21
N SER A 425 13.88 2.38 9.88
CA SER A 425 13.05 3.42 9.22
C SER A 425 13.65 4.81 9.28
N LEU A 426 14.49 5.11 10.29
CA LEU A 426 14.99 6.47 10.51
C LEU A 426 16.41 6.70 9.96
N CYS A 427 17.07 5.69 9.39
CA CYS A 427 18.48 5.78 8.94
C CYS A 427 18.68 6.73 7.75
N LEU A 428 17.62 7.13 7.03
CA LEU A 428 17.70 8.05 5.90
C LEU A 428 17.19 9.46 6.26
N LEU A 429 16.70 9.67 7.48
CA LEU A 429 16.30 10.95 8.04
C LEU A 429 17.47 11.54 8.85
#